data_0dbe7f85cd27b07d5038fb3be79df022
#
_entry.id   0dbe7f85cd27b07d5038fb3be79df022
#
_cell.length_a   1.000
_cell.length_b   1.000
_cell.length_c   1.000
_cell.angle_alpha   90.00
_cell.angle_beta   90.00
_cell.angle_gamma   90.00
#
_symmetry.space_group_name_H-M   'P 1'
#
loop_
_entity.id
_entity.type
_entity.pdbx_description
1 polymer ?
#
loop_
_entity_poly.entity_id
_entity_poly.type
_entity_poly.pdbx_seq_one_letter_code
_entity_poly.pdbx_strand_id
1 'polypeptide(L)'
;DSKKFFVTTEEEPLFDAADVIRFGKDLMIQHGFTTNLKGIDWLKRHFPNQRIHALNFPGDPYPIHIDATFTPLKPGLIINNPNRRLPKEQRKIFEKNDWKIIDAAQPAHNKPPPLCFSSVWLSMNLL
;
A
#
# COMPACT_ATOMS: atom_id res chain seq x y z
N ASP A 1 23.12 2.60 -15.40
CA ASP A 1 23.21 1.96 -14.10
C ASP A 1 21.86 1.39 -13.71
N SER A 2 21.75 0.05 -13.64
CA SER A 2 20.49 -0.66 -13.34
C SER A 2 19.84 -0.22 -12.02
N LYS A 3 20.62 0.31 -11.08
CA LYS A 3 20.14 0.83 -9.80
C LYS A 3 19.30 2.10 -9.92
N LYS A 4 19.32 2.79 -11.04
CA LYS A 4 18.57 4.04 -11.26
C LYS A 4 17.18 3.82 -11.83
N PHE A 5 16.85 2.62 -12.30
CA PHE A 5 15.56 2.36 -12.95
C PHE A 5 14.35 2.39 -12.00
N PHE A 6 14.56 2.23 -10.71
CA PHE A 6 13.48 2.10 -9.74
C PHE A 6 13.42 3.25 -8.73
N VAL A 7 14.18 4.30 -8.94
CA VAL A 7 14.19 5.46 -8.04
C VAL A 7 13.20 6.48 -8.55
N THR A 8 12.09 6.67 -7.85
CA THR A 8 11.21 7.81 -8.08
C THR A 8 11.96 9.08 -7.70
N THR A 9 11.91 10.07 -8.55
CA THR A 9 12.40 11.41 -8.24
C THR A 9 11.27 12.22 -7.59
N GLU A 10 11.61 13.23 -6.81
CA GLU A 10 10.65 14.20 -6.28
C GLU A 10 10.43 15.38 -7.25
N GLU A 11 10.93 15.28 -8.47
CA GLU A 11 10.84 16.35 -9.47
C GLU A 11 9.49 16.37 -10.18
N GLU A 12 8.95 15.19 -10.47
CA GLU A 12 7.69 15.03 -11.20
C GLU A 12 6.67 14.26 -10.36
N PRO A 13 5.36 14.53 -10.53
CA PRO A 13 4.32 13.70 -9.91
C PRO A 13 4.36 12.29 -10.47
N LEU A 14 4.59 11.30 -9.61
CA LEU A 14 4.61 9.88 -9.96
C LEU A 14 3.70 9.10 -9.02
N PHE A 15 2.88 8.23 -9.57
CA PHE A 15 2.12 7.26 -8.79
C PHE A 15 1.82 6.00 -9.60
N ASP A 16 1.71 4.89 -8.92
CA ASP A 16 1.32 3.60 -9.46
C ASP A 16 -0.07 3.22 -8.95
N ALA A 17 -0.91 2.68 -9.82
CA ALA A 17 -2.25 2.24 -9.44
C ALA A 17 -2.25 1.14 -8.38
N ALA A 18 -1.21 0.29 -8.35
CA ALA A 18 -1.04 -0.75 -7.34
C ALA A 18 -0.71 -0.21 -5.94
N ASP A 19 -0.38 1.08 -5.83
CA ASP A 19 -0.17 1.78 -4.56
C ASP A 19 -1.43 2.43 -4.01
N VAL A 20 -2.57 2.27 -4.69
CA VAL A 20 -3.83 2.93 -4.34
C VAL A 20 -4.89 1.89 -4.02
N ILE A 21 -5.48 1.99 -2.84
CA ILE A 21 -6.63 1.16 -2.44
C ILE A 21 -7.79 2.06 -2.06
N ARG A 22 -8.98 1.72 -2.58
CA ARG A 22 -10.20 2.46 -2.32
C ARG A 22 -11.02 1.83 -1.19
N PHE A 23 -11.43 2.67 -0.25
CA PHE A 23 -12.37 2.35 0.83
C PHE A 23 -13.54 3.35 0.76
N GLY A 24 -14.50 3.09 -0.12
CA GLY A 24 -15.62 4.03 -0.33
C GLY A 24 -15.14 5.39 -0.86
N LYS A 25 -15.27 6.44 -0.04
CA LYS A 25 -14.77 7.79 -0.37
C LYS A 25 -13.32 8.03 0.05
N ASP A 26 -12.70 7.07 0.70
CA ASP A 26 -11.32 7.15 1.13
C ASP A 26 -10.40 6.43 0.15
N LEU A 27 -9.32 7.07 -0.25
CA LEU A 27 -8.22 6.47 -1.00
C LEU A 27 -7.00 6.38 -0.11
N MET A 28 -6.53 5.17 0.10
CA MET A 28 -5.29 4.90 0.82
C MET A 28 -4.18 4.74 -0.22
N ILE A 29 -3.14 5.55 -0.12
CA ILE A 29 -2.06 5.57 -1.10
C ILE A 29 -0.74 5.31 -0.38
N GLN A 30 -0.02 4.29 -0.80
CA GLN A 30 1.29 4.00 -0.27
C GLN A 30 2.32 4.99 -0.85
N HIS A 31 2.96 5.75 0.03
CA HIS A 31 4.15 6.50 -0.32
C HIS A 31 5.37 5.55 -0.27
N GLY A 32 6.04 5.40 -1.39
CA GLY A 32 7.16 4.45 -1.51
C GLY A 32 7.98 4.69 -2.78
N PHE A 33 8.54 3.62 -3.35
CA PHE A 33 9.41 3.72 -4.52
C PHE A 33 8.68 4.06 -5.82
N THR A 34 7.41 3.74 -5.92
CA THR A 34 6.61 3.88 -7.14
C THR A 34 5.60 5.03 -7.07
N THR A 35 5.42 5.61 -5.90
CA THR A 35 4.53 6.76 -5.68
C THR A 35 5.21 7.78 -4.78
N ASN A 36 5.37 9.01 -5.27
CA ASN A 36 5.98 10.10 -4.53
C ASN A 36 4.93 11.08 -3.97
N LEU A 37 5.38 12.02 -3.13
CA LEU A 37 4.48 13.00 -2.51
C LEU A 37 3.81 13.91 -3.55
N LYS A 38 4.50 14.28 -4.62
CA LYS A 38 3.91 15.08 -5.71
C LYS A 38 2.80 14.32 -6.43
N GLY A 39 2.94 13.02 -6.62
CA GLY A 39 1.90 12.16 -7.16
C GLY A 39 0.67 12.11 -6.26
N ILE A 40 0.86 12.00 -4.94
CA ILE A 40 -0.22 12.05 -3.95
C ILE A 40 -0.92 13.41 -3.98
N ASP A 41 -0.18 14.50 -4.05
CA ASP A 41 -0.75 15.85 -4.14
C ASP A 41 -1.49 16.07 -5.47
N TRP A 42 -0.99 15.51 -6.55
CA TRP A 42 -1.68 15.50 -7.84
C TRP A 42 -3.05 14.81 -7.73
N LEU A 43 -3.10 13.64 -7.10
CA LEU A 43 -4.35 12.90 -6.86
C LEU A 43 -5.32 13.70 -5.99
N LYS A 44 -4.86 14.37 -4.94
CA LYS A 44 -5.69 15.26 -4.11
C LYS A 44 -6.36 16.36 -4.92
N ARG A 45 -5.63 16.98 -5.84
CA ARG A 45 -6.16 18.06 -6.69
C ARG A 45 -7.16 17.54 -7.72
N HIS A 46 -6.94 16.35 -8.27
CA HIS A 46 -7.77 15.81 -9.35
C HIS A 46 -8.98 14.99 -8.85
N PHE A 47 -8.96 14.57 -7.59
CA PHE A 47 -10.06 13.83 -6.96
C PHE A 47 -10.56 14.55 -5.69
N PRO A 48 -11.12 15.78 -5.83
CA PRO A 48 -11.50 16.60 -4.68
C PRO A 48 -12.64 16.00 -3.84
N ASN A 49 -13.43 15.08 -4.40
CA ASN A 49 -14.52 14.39 -3.71
C ASN A 49 -14.06 13.15 -2.95
N GLN A 50 -12.79 12.78 -3.04
CA GLN A 50 -12.20 11.67 -2.31
C GLN A 50 -11.35 12.19 -1.16
N ARG A 51 -11.37 11.48 -0.04
CA ARG A 51 -10.42 11.71 1.05
C ARG A 51 -9.18 10.88 0.80
N ILE A 52 -8.03 11.54 0.63
CA ILE A 52 -6.78 10.89 0.27
C ILE A 52 -5.86 10.84 1.49
N HIS A 53 -5.46 9.61 1.84
CA HIS A 53 -4.60 9.32 2.98
C HIS A 53 -3.29 8.70 2.47
N ALA A 54 -2.17 9.35 2.76
CA ALA A 54 -0.86 8.80 2.50
C ALA A 54 -0.49 7.81 3.62
N LEU A 55 -0.14 6.59 3.24
CA LEU A 55 0.34 5.57 4.15
C LEU A 55 1.81 5.27 3.86
N ASN A 56 2.57 4.96 4.89
CA ASN A 56 3.93 4.47 4.75
C ASN A 56 4.15 3.26 5.67
N PHE A 57 5.11 2.44 5.28
CA PHE A 57 5.46 1.22 5.98
C PHE A 57 6.95 1.26 6.32
N PRO A 58 7.35 2.01 7.36
CA PRO A 58 8.76 2.32 7.64
C PRO A 58 9.62 1.11 7.98
N GLY A 59 9.02 -0.02 8.31
CA GLY A 59 9.75 -1.28 8.55
C GLY A 59 10.03 -2.09 7.30
N ASP A 60 9.54 -1.65 6.14
CA ASP A 60 9.73 -2.36 4.88
C ASP A 60 10.94 -1.82 4.12
N PRO A 61 11.97 -2.64 3.86
CA PRO A 61 13.12 -2.23 3.06
C PRO A 61 12.79 -2.05 1.57
N TYR A 62 11.65 -2.58 1.11
CA TYR A 62 11.19 -2.51 -0.28
C TYR A 62 9.71 -2.14 -0.33
N PRO A 63 9.37 -0.86 -0.06
CA PRO A 63 7.97 -0.42 0.04
C PRO A 63 7.32 -0.30 -1.35
N ILE A 64 7.11 -1.45 -2.00
CA ILE A 64 6.49 -1.58 -3.31
C ILE A 64 5.07 -2.10 -3.10
N HIS A 65 4.08 -1.40 -3.61
CA HIS A 65 2.68 -1.76 -3.74
C HIS A 65 1.94 -2.12 -2.43
N ILE A 66 0.88 -1.40 -2.19
CA ILE A 66 0.02 -1.58 -1.02
C ILE A 66 -0.82 -2.86 -1.10
N ASP A 67 -1.11 -3.36 -2.29
CA ASP A 67 -1.97 -4.52 -2.52
C ASP A 67 -1.45 -5.83 -1.89
N ALA A 68 -0.13 -5.96 -1.73
CA ALA A 68 0.49 -7.08 -1.01
C ALA A 68 0.72 -6.78 0.49
N THR A 69 0.18 -5.68 0.99
CA THR A 69 0.44 -5.18 2.33
C THR A 69 -0.83 -5.03 3.14
N PHE A 70 -1.89 -4.51 2.51
CA PHE A 70 -3.06 -4.04 3.21
C PHE A 70 -4.27 -4.10 2.27
N THR A 71 -5.22 -4.99 2.54
CA THR A 71 -6.32 -5.26 1.61
C THR A 71 -7.66 -5.33 2.34
N PRO A 72 -8.69 -4.59 1.89
CA PRO A 72 -10.03 -4.75 2.40
C PRO A 72 -10.63 -6.08 1.93
N LEU A 73 -11.12 -6.88 2.85
CA LEU A 73 -11.84 -8.13 2.54
C LEU A 73 -13.33 -7.89 2.34
N LYS A 74 -13.89 -7.03 3.17
CA LYS A 74 -15.29 -6.61 3.16
C LYS A 74 -15.41 -5.31 3.96
N PRO A 75 -16.55 -4.61 3.90
CA PRO A 75 -16.77 -3.44 4.76
C PRO A 75 -16.49 -3.77 6.24
N GLY A 76 -15.64 -2.97 6.87
CA GLY A 76 -15.26 -3.12 8.26
C GLY A 76 -14.13 -4.13 8.54
N LEU A 77 -13.61 -4.83 7.53
CA LEU A 77 -12.57 -5.84 7.74
C LEU A 77 -11.41 -5.70 6.75
N ILE A 78 -10.22 -5.58 7.28
CA ILE A 78 -8.96 -5.45 6.54
C ILE A 78 -8.04 -6.60 6.90
N ILE A 79 -7.39 -7.18 5.90
CA ILE A 79 -6.26 -8.08 6.08
C ILE A 79 -4.95 -7.32 5.92
N ASN A 80 -4.02 -7.55 6.82
CA ASN A 80 -2.72 -6.89 6.84
C ASN A 80 -1.59 -7.91 6.74
N ASN A 81 -0.53 -7.55 6.02
CA ASN A 81 0.70 -8.30 6.02
C ASN A 81 1.43 -8.10 7.37
N PRO A 82 1.65 -9.14 8.17
CA PRO A 82 2.29 -8.99 9.47
C PRO A 82 3.73 -8.47 9.40
N ASN A 83 4.40 -8.62 8.26
CA ASN A 83 5.75 -8.10 8.03
C ASN A 83 5.78 -6.60 7.68
N ARG A 84 4.61 -6.02 7.36
CA ARG A 84 4.45 -4.62 6.93
C ARG A 84 3.33 -3.95 7.71
N ARG A 85 3.54 -3.74 9.00
CA ARG A 85 2.50 -3.18 9.86
C ARG A 85 2.42 -1.67 9.74
N LEU A 86 1.19 -1.17 9.66
CA LEU A 86 0.95 0.26 9.76
C LEU A 86 1.42 0.81 11.11
N PRO A 87 2.03 1.99 11.13
CA PRO A 87 2.25 2.73 12.37
C PRO A 87 0.95 2.97 13.14
N LYS A 88 1.03 3.02 14.46
CA LYS A 88 -0.13 3.19 15.35
C LYS A 88 -1.00 4.41 14.97
N GLU A 89 -0.37 5.51 14.60
CA GLU A 89 -1.09 6.74 14.22
C GLU A 89 -1.92 6.55 12.94
N GLN A 90 -1.40 5.81 11.98
CA GLN A 90 -2.13 5.51 10.74
C GLN A 90 -3.24 4.48 10.96
N ARG A 91 -3.06 3.55 11.88
CA ARG A 91 -4.10 2.57 12.27
C ARG A 91 -5.34 3.23 12.87
N LYS A 92 -5.17 4.33 13.59
CA LYS A 92 -6.29 5.07 14.22
C LYS A 92 -7.35 5.51 13.22
N ILE A 93 -6.99 5.79 11.97
CA ILE A 93 -7.94 6.16 10.91
C ILE A 93 -8.99 5.05 10.74
N PHE A 94 -8.53 3.80 10.74
CA PHE A 94 -9.39 2.63 10.55
C PHE A 94 -10.17 2.29 11.82
N GLU A 95 -9.50 2.29 12.96
CA GLU A 95 -10.10 1.99 14.27
C GLU A 95 -11.24 2.95 14.63
N LYS A 96 -11.05 4.25 14.34
CA LYS A 96 -12.09 5.27 14.54
C LYS A 96 -13.33 5.11 13.64
N ASN A 97 -13.19 4.40 12.53
CA ASN A 97 -14.25 4.15 11.57
C ASN A 97 -14.76 2.70 11.62
N ASP A 98 -14.57 2.04 12.75
CA ASP A 98 -15.05 0.66 13.03
C ASP A 98 -14.48 -0.40 12.09
N TRP A 99 -13.25 -0.18 11.58
CA TRP A 99 -12.54 -1.18 10.80
C TRP A 99 -11.69 -2.07 11.70
N LYS A 100 -11.84 -3.37 11.53
CA LYS A 100 -11.00 -4.38 12.17
C LYS A 100 -9.85 -4.75 11.25
N ILE A 101 -8.64 -4.76 11.77
CA ILE A 101 -7.43 -5.18 11.06
C ILE A 101 -7.00 -6.53 11.60
N ILE A 102 -6.88 -7.53 10.72
CA ILE A 102 -6.39 -8.86 11.05
C ILE A 102 -5.10 -9.14 10.26
N ASP A 103 -4.22 -9.94 10.84
CA ASP A 103 -3.00 -10.34 10.14
C ASP A 103 -3.29 -11.51 9.20
N ALA A 104 -2.67 -11.49 8.01
CA ALA A 104 -2.73 -12.58 7.06
C ALA A 104 -2.02 -13.82 7.62
N ALA A 105 -2.50 -14.99 7.22
CA ALA A 105 -1.77 -16.24 7.45
C ALA A 105 -0.42 -16.22 6.71
N GLN A 106 0.58 -16.93 7.27
CA GLN A 106 1.87 -17.04 6.61
C GLN A 106 1.73 -17.66 5.21
N PRO A 107 2.47 -17.17 4.21
CA PRO A 107 2.45 -17.76 2.87
C PRO A 107 2.87 -19.24 2.91
N ALA A 108 2.25 -20.05 2.05
CA ALA A 108 2.62 -21.45 1.89
C ALA A 108 4.06 -21.64 1.38
N HIS A 109 4.59 -20.63 0.68
CA HIS A 109 5.94 -20.63 0.14
C HIS A 109 6.79 -19.56 0.80
N ASN A 110 7.92 -19.96 1.38
CA ASN A 110 8.83 -19.05 2.06
C ASN A 110 9.79 -18.31 1.11
N LYS A 111 9.89 -18.78 -0.12
CA LYS A 111 10.76 -18.19 -1.14
C LYS A 111 9.99 -18.02 -2.46
N PRO A 112 10.10 -16.86 -3.12
CA PRO A 112 9.57 -16.71 -4.46
C PRO A 112 10.30 -17.65 -5.43
N PRO A 113 9.63 -18.14 -6.48
CA PRO A 113 10.29 -18.87 -7.55
C PRO A 113 11.41 -18.05 -8.19
N PRO A 114 12.44 -18.70 -8.77
CA PRO A 114 13.46 -17.98 -9.55
C PRO A 114 12.81 -17.10 -10.62
N LEU A 115 13.33 -15.89 -10.80
CA LEU A 115 12.83 -14.90 -11.76
C LEU A 115 11.40 -14.39 -11.44
N CYS A 116 10.93 -14.59 -10.23
CA CYS A 116 9.65 -14.02 -9.80
C CYS A 116 9.84 -12.58 -9.32
N PHE A 117 9.12 -11.65 -9.93
CA PHE A 117 9.10 -10.24 -9.53
C PHE A 117 7.95 -9.91 -8.56
N SER A 118 7.16 -10.91 -8.18
CA SER A 118 6.04 -10.76 -7.26
C SER A 118 6.45 -11.07 -5.82
N SER A 119 5.78 -10.44 -4.89
CA SER A 119 5.92 -10.74 -3.46
C SER A 119 5.41 -12.15 -3.14
N VAL A 120 6.02 -12.81 -2.14
CA VAL A 120 5.47 -14.05 -1.56
C VAL A 120 4.08 -13.84 -0.96
N TRP A 121 3.70 -12.58 -0.69
CA TRP A 121 2.40 -12.17 -0.18
C TRP A 121 1.36 -11.91 -1.27
N LEU A 122 1.60 -12.36 -2.49
CA LEU A 122 0.66 -12.21 -3.61
C LEU A 122 -0.73 -12.79 -3.31
N SER A 123 -0.80 -13.78 -2.43
CA SER A 123 -2.07 -14.35 -1.96
C SER A 123 -2.99 -13.34 -1.25
N MET A 124 -2.47 -12.19 -0.84
CA MET A 124 -3.26 -11.10 -0.29
C MET A 124 -3.97 -10.27 -1.37
N ASN A 125 -3.57 -10.39 -2.62
CA ASN A 125 -4.22 -9.71 -3.74
C ASN A 125 -5.50 -10.43 -4.11
N LEU A 126 -6.57 -10.09 -3.38
CA LEU A 126 -7.90 -10.65 -3.54
C LEU A 126 -8.73 -9.73 -4.46
N LEU A 127 -9.22 -10.30 -5.50
CA LEU A 127 -10.12 -9.61 -6.43
C LEU A 127 -11.56 -9.66 -5.98
#